data_c544724d66ab2a7090d5deaff9a2ee75
#
_entry.id   c544724d66ab2a7090d5deaff9a2ee75
#
_cell.length_a   1.000
_cell.length_b   1.000
_cell.length_c   1.000
_cell.angle_alpha   90.00
_cell.angle_beta   90.00
_cell.angle_gamma   90.00
#
_symmetry.space_group_name_H-M   'P 1'
#
loop_
_entity.id
_entity.type
_entity.pdbx_description
1 polymer ?
#
loop_
_entity_poly.entity_id
_entity_poly.type
_entity_poly.pdbx_seq_one_letter_code
_entity_poly.pdbx_strand_id
1 'polypeptide(L)'
;MQQEKVALVTGGTRGIGLGIALQLAEAGFTLAISGRRSPQQVQPVLDEIRKHSKRSIYVKADVSSAADRLWLLADVGDQLGRLDVLVNNAGIAPRVRTDLLDAGEESFDEIISTNLRGPYFLTQSVAAWMIRQRAKDPSAQRSIINISSVSATVASVNRGDYCISKAGIAMATKLWAVRLAEFGIGVYEVRPGIIETDMTEGVKGKYDALIEGGILLEKRWGTPKDVGTAVSMLARGELPYATGSVLVLDGGLTMARL
;
A
#
# COMPACT_ATOMS: atom_id res chain seq x y z
N MET A 1 -25.33 -17.25 2.69
CA MET A 1 -23.86 -17.25 2.86
C MET A 1 -23.38 -15.85 2.61
N GLN A 2 -22.65 -15.24 3.54
CA GLN A 2 -22.06 -13.92 3.33
C GLN A 2 -21.00 -14.04 2.23
N GLN A 3 -21.07 -13.23 1.19
CA GLN A 3 -20.16 -13.29 0.06
C GLN A 3 -18.76 -12.86 0.53
N GLU A 4 -17.73 -13.66 0.23
CA GLU A 4 -16.34 -13.35 0.61
C GLU A 4 -15.91 -11.97 0.06
N LYS A 5 -15.38 -11.13 0.92
CA LYS A 5 -14.82 -9.82 0.52
C LYS A 5 -13.51 -10.01 -0.23
N VAL A 6 -13.29 -9.22 -1.26
CA VAL A 6 -12.07 -9.25 -2.09
C VAL A 6 -11.20 -8.02 -1.82
N ALA A 7 -9.92 -8.26 -1.58
CA ALA A 7 -8.92 -7.18 -1.44
C ALA A 7 -7.84 -7.29 -2.52
N LEU A 8 -7.53 -6.19 -3.18
CA LEU A 8 -6.40 -6.06 -4.11
C LEU A 8 -5.24 -5.38 -3.38
N VAL A 9 -4.08 -6.06 -3.32
CA VAL A 9 -2.83 -5.51 -2.77
C VAL A 9 -1.80 -5.36 -3.87
N THR A 10 -1.48 -4.12 -4.26
CA THR A 10 -0.42 -3.88 -5.24
C THR A 10 0.95 -4.03 -4.58
N GLY A 11 1.90 -4.67 -5.28
CA GLY A 11 3.21 -5.01 -4.69
C GLY A 11 3.10 -6.02 -3.55
N GLY A 12 2.09 -6.91 -3.57
CA GLY A 12 1.76 -7.88 -2.52
C GLY A 12 2.69 -9.09 -2.40
N THR A 13 3.79 -9.14 -3.15
CA THR A 13 4.63 -10.36 -3.28
C THR A 13 5.84 -10.40 -2.35
N ARG A 14 6.12 -9.34 -1.57
CA ARG A 14 7.25 -9.23 -0.62
C ARG A 14 7.07 -8.06 0.34
N GLY A 15 7.94 -8.00 1.35
CA GLY A 15 8.02 -6.88 2.28
C GLY A 15 6.68 -6.50 2.90
N ILE A 16 6.40 -5.20 2.99
CA ILE A 16 5.16 -4.66 3.57
C ILE A 16 3.93 -5.23 2.86
N GLY A 17 3.94 -5.29 1.51
CA GLY A 17 2.81 -5.79 0.75
C GLY A 17 2.45 -7.24 1.04
N LEU A 18 3.45 -8.10 1.24
CA LEU A 18 3.23 -9.50 1.67
C LEU A 18 2.66 -9.57 3.09
N GLY A 19 3.22 -8.78 4.03
CA GLY A 19 2.68 -8.71 5.38
C GLY A 19 1.21 -8.27 5.40
N ILE A 20 0.85 -7.28 4.56
CA ILE A 20 -0.54 -6.86 4.38
C ILE A 20 -1.40 -8.00 3.81
N ALA A 21 -0.93 -8.66 2.74
CA ALA A 21 -1.68 -9.75 2.10
C ALA A 21 -1.96 -10.90 3.07
N LEU A 22 -0.97 -11.31 3.86
CA LEU A 22 -1.14 -12.38 4.86
C LEU A 22 -2.16 -11.97 5.94
N GLN A 23 -2.07 -10.76 6.49
CA GLN A 23 -3.00 -10.30 7.52
C GLN A 23 -4.44 -10.14 7.00
N LEU A 24 -4.63 -9.75 5.74
CA LEU A 24 -5.94 -9.71 5.11
C LEU A 24 -6.48 -11.12 4.83
N ALA A 25 -5.63 -12.07 4.40
CA ALA A 25 -6.05 -13.46 4.20
C ALA A 25 -6.46 -14.13 5.52
N GLU A 26 -5.70 -13.95 6.60
CA GLU A 26 -6.04 -14.38 7.96
C GLU A 26 -7.38 -13.78 8.45
N ALA A 27 -7.68 -12.54 8.01
CA ALA A 27 -8.94 -11.85 8.33
C ALA A 27 -10.12 -12.29 7.44
N GLY A 28 -9.95 -13.28 6.57
CA GLY A 28 -11.01 -13.87 5.74
C GLY A 28 -11.26 -13.16 4.41
N PHE A 29 -10.35 -12.31 3.94
CA PHE A 29 -10.44 -11.74 2.59
C PHE A 29 -9.91 -12.71 1.54
N THR A 30 -10.57 -12.77 0.38
CA THR A 30 -9.98 -13.33 -0.83
C THR A 30 -9.05 -12.29 -1.44
N LEU A 31 -7.81 -12.67 -1.79
CA LEU A 31 -6.78 -11.75 -2.23
C LEU A 31 -6.58 -11.79 -3.74
N ALA A 32 -6.49 -10.61 -4.35
CA ALA A 32 -5.73 -10.38 -5.56
C ALA A 32 -4.43 -9.66 -5.16
N ILE A 33 -3.28 -10.29 -5.41
CA ILE A 33 -1.99 -9.63 -5.24
C ILE A 33 -1.39 -9.33 -6.60
N SER A 34 -0.72 -8.19 -6.75
CA SER A 34 -0.05 -7.85 -8.01
C SER A 34 1.41 -7.47 -7.81
N GLY A 35 2.19 -7.57 -8.89
CA GLY A 35 3.60 -7.20 -8.92
C GLY A 35 4.23 -7.48 -10.28
N ARG A 36 5.54 -7.19 -10.42
CA ARG A 36 6.26 -7.32 -11.70
C ARG A 36 6.94 -8.68 -11.91
N ARG A 37 7.03 -9.51 -10.87
CA ARG A 37 7.67 -10.83 -10.94
C ARG A 37 6.87 -11.79 -11.83
N SER A 38 7.51 -12.84 -12.35
CA SER A 38 6.77 -13.87 -13.07
C SER A 38 5.89 -14.69 -12.13
N PRO A 39 4.79 -15.30 -12.61
CA PRO A 39 3.94 -16.17 -11.78
C PRO A 39 4.72 -17.28 -11.08
N GLN A 40 5.71 -17.88 -11.75
CA GLN A 40 6.55 -18.95 -11.21
C GLN A 40 7.36 -18.47 -9.98
N GLN A 41 7.88 -17.25 -10.02
CA GLN A 41 8.63 -16.66 -8.90
C GLN A 41 7.73 -16.32 -7.71
N VAL A 42 6.44 -16.15 -7.93
CA VAL A 42 5.47 -15.76 -6.89
C VAL A 42 4.73 -16.96 -6.32
N GLN A 43 4.79 -18.12 -6.98
CA GLN A 43 4.03 -19.30 -6.58
C GLN A 43 4.19 -19.66 -5.09
N PRO A 44 5.40 -19.68 -4.49
CA PRO A 44 5.54 -19.98 -3.05
C PRO A 44 4.80 -18.98 -2.14
N VAL A 45 4.80 -17.70 -2.53
CA VAL A 45 4.08 -16.65 -1.79
C VAL A 45 2.57 -16.85 -1.91
N LEU A 46 2.10 -17.16 -3.11
CA LEU A 46 0.68 -17.42 -3.36
C LEU A 46 0.19 -18.65 -2.61
N ASP A 47 1.01 -19.69 -2.54
CA ASP A 47 0.70 -20.90 -1.78
C ASP A 47 0.59 -20.62 -0.27
N GLU A 48 1.44 -19.74 0.27
CA GLU A 48 1.35 -19.29 1.66
C GLU A 48 0.04 -18.54 1.92
N ILE A 49 -0.32 -17.59 1.08
CA ILE A 49 -1.59 -16.85 1.17
C ILE A 49 -2.78 -17.82 1.07
N ARG A 50 -2.70 -18.80 0.20
CA ARG A 50 -3.77 -19.79 -0.04
C ARG A 50 -4.01 -20.75 1.12
N LYS A 51 -3.11 -20.84 2.09
CA LYS A 51 -3.38 -21.56 3.34
C LYS A 51 -4.55 -20.93 4.11
N HIS A 52 -4.72 -19.61 4.00
CA HIS A 52 -5.78 -18.85 4.66
C HIS A 52 -6.93 -18.48 3.71
N SER A 53 -6.64 -18.29 2.42
CA SER A 53 -7.61 -17.86 1.41
C SER A 53 -7.40 -18.58 0.07
N LYS A 54 -8.07 -19.73 -0.10
CA LYS A 54 -7.87 -20.68 -1.21
C LYS A 54 -8.04 -20.09 -2.61
N ARG A 55 -8.95 -19.10 -2.75
CA ARG A 55 -9.30 -18.47 -4.04
C ARG A 55 -8.39 -17.33 -4.44
N SER A 56 -7.38 -17.01 -3.61
CA SER A 56 -6.47 -15.90 -3.89
C SER A 56 -5.69 -16.10 -5.19
N ILE A 57 -5.50 -14.99 -5.92
CA ILE A 57 -4.86 -14.95 -7.22
C ILE A 57 -3.65 -14.01 -7.23
N TYR A 58 -2.76 -14.25 -8.19
CA TYR A 58 -1.67 -13.33 -8.54
C TYR A 58 -1.86 -12.82 -9.97
N VAL A 59 -1.75 -11.51 -10.15
CA VAL A 59 -1.77 -10.87 -11.47
C VAL A 59 -0.47 -10.12 -11.69
N LYS A 60 0.29 -10.51 -12.72
CA LYS A 60 1.49 -9.77 -13.10
C LYS A 60 1.10 -8.43 -13.70
N ALA A 61 1.47 -7.34 -13.04
CA ALA A 61 1.17 -5.98 -13.50
C ALA A 61 2.17 -4.97 -12.94
N ASP A 62 2.59 -4.02 -13.78
CA ASP A 62 3.31 -2.82 -13.38
C ASP A 62 2.31 -1.67 -13.22
N VAL A 63 2.16 -1.15 -12.00
CA VAL A 63 1.21 -0.06 -11.71
C VAL A 63 1.54 1.24 -12.46
N SER A 64 2.77 1.44 -12.91
CA SER A 64 3.17 2.61 -13.72
C SER A 64 2.59 2.54 -15.14
N SER A 65 2.33 1.34 -15.68
CA SER A 65 1.75 1.09 -17.00
C SER A 65 0.23 1.23 -16.98
N ALA A 66 -0.32 2.07 -17.86
CA ALA A 66 -1.77 2.22 -18.01
C ALA A 66 -2.43 0.92 -18.49
N ALA A 67 -1.81 0.23 -19.44
CA ALA A 67 -2.31 -1.04 -19.97
C ALA A 67 -2.36 -2.13 -18.88
N ASP A 68 -1.30 -2.23 -18.07
CA ASP A 68 -1.24 -3.22 -17.00
C ASP A 68 -2.29 -2.95 -15.91
N ARG A 69 -2.57 -1.67 -15.60
CA ARG A 69 -3.65 -1.34 -14.65
C ARG A 69 -5.03 -1.75 -15.15
N LEU A 70 -5.30 -1.58 -16.44
CA LEU A 70 -6.56 -2.04 -17.06
C LEU A 70 -6.65 -3.57 -17.05
N TRP A 71 -5.58 -4.24 -17.46
CA TRP A 71 -5.47 -5.69 -17.43
C TRP A 71 -5.68 -6.24 -16.01
N LEU A 72 -4.99 -5.67 -15.02
CA LEU A 72 -5.13 -6.05 -13.61
C LEU A 72 -6.59 -6.04 -13.15
N LEU A 73 -7.32 -4.98 -13.45
CA LEU A 73 -8.71 -4.87 -13.02
C LEU A 73 -9.66 -5.78 -13.79
N ALA A 74 -9.39 -6.01 -15.08
CA ALA A 74 -10.15 -6.98 -15.88
C ALA A 74 -9.98 -8.39 -15.31
N ASP A 75 -8.73 -8.81 -15.07
CA ASP A 75 -8.43 -10.16 -14.58
C ASP A 75 -8.97 -10.39 -13.15
N VAL A 76 -8.89 -9.39 -12.26
CA VAL A 76 -9.55 -9.46 -10.95
C VAL A 76 -11.07 -9.54 -11.09
N GLY A 77 -11.66 -8.82 -12.03
CA GLY A 77 -13.10 -8.85 -12.32
C GLY A 77 -13.55 -10.21 -12.81
N ASP A 78 -12.81 -10.78 -13.76
CA ASP A 78 -13.14 -12.08 -14.38
C ASP A 78 -13.00 -13.25 -13.38
N GLN A 79 -11.94 -13.24 -12.55
CA GLN A 79 -11.65 -14.35 -11.65
C GLN A 79 -12.39 -14.25 -10.31
N LEU A 80 -12.57 -13.05 -9.76
CA LEU A 80 -13.12 -12.84 -8.41
C LEU A 80 -14.48 -12.13 -8.39
N GLY A 81 -14.86 -11.42 -9.44
CA GLY A 81 -16.19 -10.85 -9.66
C GLY A 81 -16.50 -9.59 -8.85
N ARG A 82 -15.66 -9.22 -7.86
CA ARG A 82 -15.85 -8.04 -7.00
C ARG A 82 -14.53 -7.48 -6.48
N LEU A 83 -14.58 -6.27 -5.97
CA LEU A 83 -13.47 -5.66 -5.23
C LEU A 83 -14.01 -4.77 -4.10
N ASP A 84 -13.63 -5.08 -2.87
CA ASP A 84 -14.10 -4.36 -1.67
C ASP A 84 -13.00 -3.50 -1.04
N VAL A 85 -11.75 -3.91 -1.20
CA VAL A 85 -10.59 -3.19 -0.64
C VAL A 85 -9.49 -3.04 -1.69
N LEU A 86 -9.02 -1.81 -1.89
CA LEU A 86 -7.79 -1.54 -2.63
C LEU A 86 -6.69 -1.13 -1.64
N VAL A 87 -5.56 -1.79 -1.68
CA VAL A 87 -4.34 -1.36 -0.98
C VAL A 87 -3.29 -0.93 -2.00
N ASN A 88 -3.09 0.36 -2.14
CA ASN A 88 -2.01 0.95 -2.93
C ASN A 88 -0.71 0.88 -2.13
N ASN A 89 0.00 -0.24 -2.25
CA ASN A 89 1.26 -0.47 -1.57
C ASN A 89 2.46 -0.48 -2.53
N ALA A 90 2.27 -0.81 -3.81
CA ALA A 90 3.36 -0.81 -4.78
C ALA A 90 4.12 0.52 -4.77
N GLY A 91 5.43 0.44 -4.63
CA GLY A 91 6.31 1.60 -4.60
C GLY A 91 7.78 1.19 -4.66
N ILE A 92 8.59 2.12 -5.08
CA ILE A 92 10.05 1.96 -5.18
C ILE A 92 10.76 3.12 -4.46
N ALA A 93 11.97 2.87 -4.01
CA ALA A 93 12.92 3.91 -3.63
C ALA A 93 13.82 4.24 -4.84
N PRO A 94 14.51 5.39 -4.87
CA PRO A 94 15.51 5.65 -5.90
C PRO A 94 16.58 4.56 -5.88
N ARG A 95 17.03 4.13 -7.07
CA ARG A 95 18.07 3.08 -7.23
C ARG A 95 19.38 3.51 -6.60
N VAL A 96 19.71 4.80 -6.77
CA VAL A 96 20.84 5.46 -6.15
C VAL A 96 20.32 6.65 -5.36
N ARG A 97 20.72 6.76 -4.11
CA ARG A 97 20.38 7.93 -3.29
C ARG A 97 21.33 9.06 -3.68
N THR A 98 20.80 10.12 -4.26
CA THR A 98 21.56 11.25 -4.80
C THR A 98 21.06 12.53 -4.16
N ASP A 99 21.98 13.45 -3.85
CA ASP A 99 21.62 14.78 -3.34
C ASP A 99 20.69 15.51 -4.33
N LEU A 100 19.83 16.38 -3.81
CA LEU A 100 18.90 17.16 -4.64
C LEU A 100 19.59 17.99 -5.72
N LEU A 101 20.83 18.42 -5.48
CA LEU A 101 21.62 19.19 -6.45
C LEU A 101 22.07 18.37 -7.66
N ASP A 102 22.14 17.04 -7.51
CA ASP A 102 22.66 16.11 -8.51
C ASP A 102 21.61 15.10 -9.01
N ALA A 103 20.36 15.20 -8.52
CA ALA A 103 19.30 14.26 -8.85
C ALA A 103 18.86 14.39 -10.32
N GLY A 104 18.81 13.26 -11.04
CA GLY A 104 18.42 13.22 -12.45
C GLY A 104 16.90 13.06 -12.65
N GLU A 105 16.38 13.58 -13.77
CA GLU A 105 14.97 13.53 -14.15
C GLU A 105 14.47 12.09 -14.33
N GLU A 106 15.30 11.16 -14.80
CA GLU A 106 14.91 9.76 -14.96
C GLU A 106 14.50 9.10 -13.64
N SER A 107 15.26 9.36 -12.54
CA SER A 107 14.89 8.87 -11.21
C SER A 107 13.57 9.45 -10.75
N PHE A 108 13.40 10.76 -10.95
CA PHE A 108 12.17 11.46 -10.62
C PHE A 108 10.97 10.87 -11.36
N ASP A 109 11.06 10.67 -12.69
CA ASP A 109 9.99 10.14 -13.52
C ASP A 109 9.63 8.69 -13.15
N GLU A 110 10.64 7.82 -12.91
CA GLU A 110 10.42 6.44 -12.48
C GLU A 110 9.66 6.41 -11.13
N ILE A 111 10.12 7.20 -10.16
CA ILE A 111 9.53 7.28 -8.82
C ILE A 111 8.09 7.84 -8.88
N ILE A 112 7.89 8.95 -9.55
CA ILE A 112 6.55 9.58 -9.66
C ILE A 112 5.59 8.66 -10.43
N SER A 113 6.05 8.04 -11.51
CA SER A 113 5.23 7.12 -12.29
C SER A 113 4.74 5.93 -11.46
N THR A 114 5.63 5.34 -10.66
CA THR A 114 5.32 4.14 -9.88
C THR A 114 4.59 4.49 -8.58
N ASN A 115 5.12 5.46 -7.82
CA ASN A 115 4.62 5.72 -6.47
C ASN A 115 3.39 6.62 -6.41
N LEU A 116 3.17 7.47 -7.42
CA LEU A 116 2.12 8.48 -7.39
C LEU A 116 1.14 8.34 -8.56
N ARG A 117 1.62 8.47 -9.80
CA ARG A 117 0.74 8.41 -10.98
C ARG A 117 0.01 7.08 -11.09
N GLY A 118 0.72 5.97 -10.90
CA GLY A 118 0.15 4.62 -10.96
C GLY A 118 -1.00 4.42 -9.98
N PRO A 119 -0.79 4.54 -8.66
CA PRO A 119 -1.85 4.39 -7.68
C PRO A 119 -2.97 5.42 -7.81
N TYR A 120 -2.69 6.65 -8.25
CA TYR A 120 -3.73 7.66 -8.47
C TYR A 120 -4.75 7.21 -9.53
N PHE A 121 -4.29 6.76 -10.70
CA PHE A 121 -5.17 6.30 -11.78
C PHE A 121 -5.74 4.90 -11.54
N LEU A 122 -5.04 4.03 -10.82
CA LEU A 122 -5.63 2.77 -10.37
C LEU A 122 -6.80 3.04 -9.41
N THR A 123 -6.62 3.95 -8.47
CA THR A 123 -7.69 4.39 -7.56
C THR A 123 -8.90 4.94 -8.31
N GLN A 124 -8.69 5.75 -9.36
CA GLN A 124 -9.78 6.26 -10.20
C GLN A 124 -10.63 5.14 -10.80
N SER A 125 -9.97 4.14 -11.39
CA SER A 125 -10.66 3.01 -12.02
C SER A 125 -11.37 2.11 -11.00
N VAL A 126 -10.72 1.85 -9.86
CA VAL A 126 -11.29 1.07 -8.76
C VAL A 126 -12.47 1.79 -8.11
N ALA A 127 -12.36 3.09 -7.88
CA ALA A 127 -13.47 3.89 -7.33
C ALA A 127 -14.71 3.81 -8.22
N ALA A 128 -14.54 3.97 -9.54
CA ALA A 128 -15.64 3.80 -10.49
C ALA A 128 -16.27 2.40 -10.44
N TRP A 129 -15.46 1.36 -10.26
CA TRP A 129 -15.96 -0.01 -10.10
C TRP A 129 -16.70 -0.18 -8.77
N MET A 130 -16.12 0.25 -7.63
CA MET A 130 -16.77 0.17 -6.31
C MET A 130 -18.09 0.94 -6.25
N ILE A 131 -18.20 2.09 -6.91
CA ILE A 131 -19.45 2.86 -7.01
C ILE A 131 -20.52 2.04 -7.76
N ARG A 132 -20.17 1.41 -8.88
CA ARG A 132 -21.12 0.54 -9.61
C ARG A 132 -21.53 -0.68 -8.78
N GLN A 133 -20.63 -1.29 -8.02
CA GLN A 133 -20.94 -2.41 -7.13
C GLN A 133 -21.90 -2.00 -6.00
N ARG A 134 -21.81 -0.75 -5.50
CA ARG A 134 -22.68 -0.26 -4.44
C ARG A 134 -24.15 -0.29 -4.82
N ALA A 135 -24.49 -0.08 -6.09
CA ALA A 135 -25.87 -0.18 -6.56
C ALA A 135 -26.48 -1.56 -6.34
N LYS A 136 -25.64 -2.61 -6.34
CA LYS A 136 -26.07 -4.02 -6.15
C LYS A 136 -25.95 -4.48 -4.68
N ASP A 137 -25.05 -3.90 -3.92
CA ASP A 137 -24.80 -4.24 -2.51
C ASP A 137 -24.48 -2.94 -1.74
N PRO A 138 -25.53 -2.18 -1.33
CA PRO A 138 -25.37 -0.89 -0.65
C PRO A 138 -24.76 -1.00 0.74
N SER A 139 -24.91 -2.14 1.40
CA SER A 139 -24.45 -2.38 2.78
C SER A 139 -22.99 -2.82 2.84
N ALA A 140 -22.40 -3.29 1.74
CA ALA A 140 -21.03 -3.74 1.73
C ALA A 140 -20.08 -2.57 1.97
N GLN A 141 -19.24 -2.73 2.98
CA GLN A 141 -18.18 -1.79 3.28
C GLN A 141 -17.06 -1.91 2.26
N ARG A 142 -16.62 -0.75 1.76
CA ARG A 142 -15.51 -0.64 0.80
C ARG A 142 -14.51 0.39 1.26
N SER A 143 -13.24 0.12 0.99
CA SER A 143 -12.17 1.05 1.39
C SER A 143 -11.01 1.05 0.41
N ILE A 144 -10.29 2.18 0.39
CA ILE A 144 -9.04 2.38 -0.32
C ILE A 144 -8.00 2.78 0.72
N ILE A 145 -6.88 2.06 0.77
CA ILE A 145 -5.82 2.26 1.75
C ILE A 145 -4.52 2.53 1.01
N ASN A 146 -3.96 3.71 1.24
CA ASN A 146 -2.71 4.13 0.60
C ASN A 146 -1.54 3.97 1.57
N ILE A 147 -0.50 3.25 1.14
CA ILE A 147 0.74 3.10 1.90
C ILE A 147 1.71 4.20 1.48
N SER A 148 1.83 5.21 2.32
CA SER A 148 2.79 6.30 2.12
C SER A 148 4.13 6.04 2.82
N SER A 149 4.60 6.93 3.64
CA SER A 149 5.80 6.85 4.47
C SER A 149 5.87 8.06 5.40
N VAL A 150 6.63 7.99 6.48
CA VAL A 150 7.05 9.19 7.24
C VAL A 150 7.71 10.24 6.33
N SER A 151 8.28 9.83 5.19
CA SER A 151 8.84 10.73 4.18
C SER A 151 7.78 11.61 3.48
N ALA A 152 6.50 11.41 3.74
CA ALA A 152 5.45 12.34 3.30
C ALA A 152 5.52 13.68 4.04
N THR A 153 6.16 13.73 5.21
CA THR A 153 6.28 14.93 6.07
C THR A 153 7.70 15.17 6.58
N VAL A 154 8.57 14.16 6.53
CA VAL A 154 9.97 14.27 6.95
C VAL A 154 10.86 14.35 5.72
N ALA A 155 11.61 15.43 5.61
CA ALA A 155 12.50 15.70 4.48
C ALA A 155 13.76 14.81 4.53
N SER A 156 14.21 14.37 3.34
CA SER A 156 15.48 13.69 3.15
C SER A 156 16.09 14.16 1.84
N VAL A 157 17.14 14.97 1.92
CA VAL A 157 17.76 15.64 0.77
C VAL A 157 18.35 14.67 -0.27
N ASN A 158 18.68 13.45 0.12
CA ASN A 158 19.24 12.43 -0.77
C ASN A 158 18.19 11.47 -1.37
N ARG A 159 16.91 11.81 -1.35
CA ARG A 159 15.78 11.10 -1.96
C ARG A 159 14.55 12.00 -2.09
N GLY A 160 14.76 13.20 -2.62
CA GLY A 160 13.70 14.21 -2.75
C GLY A 160 12.53 13.76 -3.59
N ASP A 161 12.77 13.05 -4.70
CA ASP A 161 11.80 12.42 -5.58
C ASP A 161 10.86 11.48 -4.79
N TYR A 162 11.42 10.64 -3.93
CA TYR A 162 10.64 9.75 -3.05
C TYR A 162 9.78 10.55 -2.06
N CYS A 163 10.34 11.56 -1.39
CA CYS A 163 9.61 12.41 -0.45
C CYS A 163 8.42 13.10 -1.15
N ILE A 164 8.65 13.68 -2.33
CA ILE A 164 7.60 14.31 -3.15
C ILE A 164 6.51 13.30 -3.52
N SER A 165 6.89 12.08 -3.96
CA SER A 165 5.92 11.06 -4.30
C SER A 165 5.04 10.67 -3.11
N LYS A 166 5.61 10.57 -1.90
CA LYS A 166 4.88 10.20 -0.68
C LYS A 166 4.02 11.35 -0.14
N ALA A 167 4.47 12.59 -0.27
CA ALA A 167 3.65 13.78 -0.01
C ALA A 167 2.48 13.87 -1.00
N GLY A 168 2.70 13.52 -2.27
CA GLY A 168 1.64 13.43 -3.28
C GLY A 168 0.58 12.39 -2.95
N ILE A 169 0.97 11.22 -2.46
CA ILE A 169 0.03 10.19 -1.97
C ILE A 169 -0.79 10.68 -0.77
N ALA A 170 -0.16 11.41 0.16
CA ALA A 170 -0.87 11.98 1.30
C ALA A 170 -1.96 12.99 0.85
N MET A 171 -1.67 13.84 -0.13
CA MET A 171 -2.67 14.73 -0.72
C MET A 171 -3.73 13.95 -1.51
N ALA A 172 -3.34 12.95 -2.31
CA ALA A 172 -4.27 12.11 -3.06
C ALA A 172 -5.26 11.40 -2.12
N THR A 173 -4.81 10.92 -0.94
CA THR A 173 -5.69 10.32 0.07
C THR A 173 -6.80 11.29 0.49
N LYS A 174 -6.47 12.54 0.78
CA LYS A 174 -7.45 13.58 1.16
C LYS A 174 -8.45 13.86 0.04
N LEU A 175 -7.96 14.02 -1.20
CA LEU A 175 -8.80 14.27 -2.37
C LEU A 175 -9.79 13.14 -2.61
N TRP A 176 -9.31 11.88 -2.54
CA TRP A 176 -10.17 10.72 -2.71
C TRP A 176 -11.13 10.51 -1.53
N ALA A 177 -10.72 10.81 -0.29
CA ALA A 177 -11.60 10.75 0.87
C ALA A 177 -12.78 11.72 0.72
N VAL A 178 -12.52 12.95 0.33
CA VAL A 178 -13.58 13.96 0.08
C VAL A 178 -14.48 13.50 -1.07
N ARG A 179 -13.90 13.06 -2.20
CA ARG A 179 -14.69 12.69 -3.39
C ARG A 179 -15.56 11.45 -3.19
N LEU A 180 -15.10 10.49 -2.37
CA LEU A 180 -15.77 9.20 -2.22
C LEU A 180 -16.67 9.09 -1.00
N ALA A 181 -16.71 10.11 -0.14
CA ALA A 181 -17.55 10.14 1.06
C ALA A 181 -19.04 9.96 0.75
N GLU A 182 -19.55 10.61 -0.29
CA GLU A 182 -20.96 10.48 -0.70
C GLU A 182 -21.34 9.05 -1.11
N PHE A 183 -20.36 8.24 -1.52
CA PHE A 183 -20.55 6.82 -1.87
C PHE A 183 -20.26 5.88 -0.69
N GLY A 184 -19.96 6.40 0.50
CA GLY A 184 -19.64 5.60 1.69
C GLY A 184 -18.39 4.71 1.50
N ILE A 185 -17.45 5.11 0.64
CA ILE A 185 -16.16 4.45 0.45
C ILE A 185 -15.12 5.14 1.32
N GLY A 186 -14.59 4.43 2.32
CA GLY A 186 -13.53 4.96 3.18
C GLY A 186 -12.20 5.07 2.45
N VAL A 187 -11.45 6.14 2.67
CA VAL A 187 -10.09 6.28 2.12
C VAL A 187 -9.13 6.65 3.25
N TYR A 188 -8.05 5.89 3.37
CA TYR A 188 -7.12 6.00 4.49
C TYR A 188 -5.67 6.04 4.03
N GLU A 189 -4.81 6.62 4.85
CA GLU A 189 -3.36 6.58 4.68
C GLU A 189 -2.74 5.80 5.84
N VAL A 190 -1.86 4.85 5.53
CA VAL A 190 -0.94 4.25 6.50
C VAL A 190 0.46 4.76 6.18
N ARG A 191 1.15 5.27 7.20
CA ARG A 191 2.44 5.97 7.07
C ARG A 191 3.52 5.23 7.87
N PRO A 192 4.17 4.20 7.26
CA PRO A 192 5.22 3.45 7.94
C PRO A 192 6.49 4.29 8.17
N GLY A 193 7.19 3.99 9.26
CA GLY A 193 8.55 4.45 9.55
C GLY A 193 9.61 3.48 9.03
N ILE A 194 10.48 3.02 9.92
CA ILE A 194 11.58 2.09 9.63
C ILE A 194 11.06 0.66 9.76
N ILE A 195 10.79 0.01 8.63
CA ILE A 195 10.27 -1.36 8.56
C ILE A 195 11.34 -2.29 7.98
N GLU A 196 11.55 -3.45 8.61
CA GLU A 196 12.48 -4.47 8.14
C GLU A 196 11.93 -5.16 6.88
N THR A 197 12.61 -4.94 5.75
CA THR A 197 12.25 -5.49 4.43
C THR A 197 13.48 -5.57 3.55
N ASP A 198 13.42 -6.29 2.44
CA ASP A 198 14.49 -6.32 1.41
C ASP A 198 14.92 -4.90 0.96
N MET A 199 14.00 -3.92 0.98
CA MET A 199 14.28 -2.54 0.59
C MET A 199 15.21 -1.83 1.59
N THR A 200 15.19 -2.25 2.85
CA THR A 200 15.99 -1.66 3.94
C THR A 200 17.24 -2.46 4.26
N GLU A 201 17.41 -3.64 3.67
CA GLU A 201 18.54 -4.55 3.93
C GLU A 201 19.89 -3.87 3.70
N GLY A 202 20.06 -3.17 2.57
CA GLY A 202 21.31 -2.47 2.24
C GLY A 202 21.70 -1.32 3.17
N VAL A 203 20.80 -0.91 4.08
CA VAL A 203 21.02 0.17 5.04
C VAL A 203 20.79 -0.28 6.49
N LYS A 204 20.68 -1.61 6.72
CA LYS A 204 20.33 -2.19 8.01
C LYS A 204 21.26 -1.72 9.12
N GLY A 205 22.58 -1.84 8.96
CA GLY A 205 23.55 -1.44 9.99
C GLY A 205 23.46 0.03 10.40
N LYS A 206 23.14 0.92 9.46
CA LYS A 206 22.90 2.33 9.77
C LYS A 206 21.67 2.50 10.66
N TYR A 207 20.58 1.82 10.35
CA TYR A 207 19.35 1.92 11.15
C TYR A 207 19.47 1.20 12.48
N ASP A 208 20.20 0.07 12.56
CA ASP A 208 20.47 -0.60 13.84
C ASP A 208 21.15 0.38 14.82
N ALA A 209 22.20 1.05 14.40
CA ALA A 209 22.89 2.04 15.24
C ALA A 209 21.99 3.23 15.65
N LEU A 210 21.09 3.68 14.77
CA LEU A 210 20.14 4.74 15.07
C LEU A 210 19.08 4.29 16.09
N ILE A 211 18.58 3.04 15.95
CA ILE A 211 17.60 2.46 16.87
C ILE A 211 18.21 2.26 18.25
N GLU A 212 19.43 1.71 18.32
CA GLU A 212 20.19 1.59 19.56
C GLU A 212 20.44 2.96 20.21
N GLY A 213 20.76 3.97 19.39
CA GLY A 213 20.94 5.36 19.79
C GLY A 213 19.66 6.07 20.25
N GLY A 214 18.48 5.38 20.20
CA GLY A 214 17.23 5.89 20.74
C GLY A 214 16.46 6.83 19.80
N ILE A 215 16.66 6.74 18.48
CA ILE A 215 15.89 7.52 17.52
C ILE A 215 14.40 7.12 17.56
N LEU A 216 14.08 5.87 17.88
CA LEU A 216 12.74 5.35 18.07
C LEU A 216 12.37 5.30 19.55
N LEU A 217 11.11 5.57 19.88
CA LEU A 217 10.56 5.32 21.23
C LEU A 217 10.41 3.82 21.47
N GLU A 218 9.89 3.09 20.48
CA GLU A 218 9.93 1.63 20.46
C GLU A 218 11.27 1.18 19.87
N LYS A 219 12.19 0.74 20.71
CA LYS A 219 13.57 0.36 20.32
C LYS A 219 13.64 -0.95 19.52
N ARG A 220 12.91 -1.00 18.42
CA ARG A 220 12.89 -2.15 17.49
C ARG A 220 12.61 -1.70 16.07
N TRP A 221 12.95 -2.53 15.14
CA TRP A 221 12.41 -2.43 13.79
C TRP A 221 10.89 -2.63 13.79
N GLY A 222 10.18 -1.87 12.98
CA GLY A 222 8.83 -2.24 12.59
C GLY A 222 8.87 -3.45 11.65
N THR A 223 7.81 -4.23 11.62
CA THR A 223 7.70 -5.43 10.78
C THR A 223 6.61 -5.26 9.72
N PRO A 224 6.66 -6.02 8.60
CA PRO A 224 5.55 -6.08 7.66
C PRO A 224 4.21 -6.45 8.32
N LYS A 225 4.23 -7.25 9.38
CA LYS A 225 3.05 -7.63 10.17
C LYS A 225 2.45 -6.43 10.91
N ASP A 226 3.26 -5.54 11.48
CA ASP A 226 2.75 -4.34 12.16
C ASP A 226 1.89 -3.50 11.19
N VAL A 227 2.40 -3.31 9.96
CA VAL A 227 1.66 -2.57 8.91
C VAL A 227 0.44 -3.36 8.45
N GLY A 228 0.57 -4.68 8.25
CA GLY A 228 -0.52 -5.55 7.83
C GLY A 228 -1.69 -5.56 8.82
N THR A 229 -1.40 -5.57 10.13
CA THR A 229 -2.42 -5.50 11.19
C THR A 229 -3.24 -4.22 11.10
N ALA A 230 -2.59 -3.06 10.94
CA ALA A 230 -3.28 -1.79 10.81
C ALA A 230 -4.14 -1.72 9.53
N VAL A 231 -3.60 -2.21 8.40
CA VAL A 231 -4.35 -2.28 7.14
C VAL A 231 -5.56 -3.22 7.27
N SER A 232 -5.41 -4.36 7.92
CA SER A 232 -6.50 -5.32 8.16
C SER A 232 -7.62 -4.70 9.01
N MET A 233 -7.30 -3.95 10.06
CA MET A 233 -8.26 -3.22 10.89
C MET A 233 -9.07 -2.20 10.05
N LEU A 234 -8.40 -1.41 9.20
CA LEU A 234 -9.05 -0.47 8.29
C LEU A 234 -9.95 -1.18 7.26
N ALA A 235 -9.46 -2.28 6.67
CA ALA A 235 -10.19 -3.06 5.67
C ALA A 235 -11.45 -3.72 6.24
N ARG A 236 -11.43 -4.15 7.50
CA ARG A 236 -12.60 -4.67 8.22
C ARG A 236 -13.59 -3.57 8.65
N GLY A 237 -13.17 -2.30 8.63
CA GLY A 237 -13.96 -1.14 9.02
C GLY A 237 -14.14 -0.96 10.51
N GLU A 238 -13.17 -1.35 11.25
CA GLU A 238 -13.14 -1.21 12.71
C GLU A 238 -12.91 0.23 13.17
N LEU A 239 -12.61 1.14 12.24
CA LEU A 239 -12.55 2.58 12.47
C LEU A 239 -13.67 3.31 11.72
N PRO A 240 -14.90 3.25 12.19
CA PRO A 240 -15.98 4.05 11.62
C PRO A 240 -15.69 5.55 11.83
N TYR A 241 -16.19 6.40 10.94
CA TYR A 241 -16.04 7.85 11.01
C TYR A 241 -14.60 8.37 10.88
N ALA A 242 -13.71 7.58 10.23
CA ALA A 242 -12.28 7.87 10.14
C ALA A 242 -11.77 8.07 8.70
N THR A 243 -12.67 8.32 7.71
CA THR A 243 -12.21 8.57 6.33
C THR A 243 -11.30 9.79 6.27
N GLY A 244 -10.22 9.71 5.48
CA GLY A 244 -9.19 10.75 5.40
C GLY A 244 -8.12 10.68 6.49
N SER A 245 -8.26 9.79 7.48
CA SER A 245 -7.29 9.65 8.56
C SER A 245 -5.95 9.08 8.09
N VAL A 246 -4.91 9.45 8.84
CA VAL A 246 -3.54 8.98 8.68
C VAL A 246 -3.16 8.16 9.92
N LEU A 247 -2.79 6.90 9.72
CA LEU A 247 -2.18 6.06 10.76
C LEU A 247 -0.66 6.06 10.59
N VAL A 248 0.04 6.67 11.54
CA VAL A 248 1.51 6.69 11.57
C VAL A 248 1.98 5.47 12.35
N LEU A 249 2.80 4.62 11.70
CA LEU A 249 3.34 3.38 12.28
C LEU A 249 4.87 3.45 12.20
N ASP A 250 5.48 4.20 13.10
CA ASP A 250 6.89 4.58 13.00
C ASP A 250 7.71 4.37 14.28
N GLY A 251 7.14 3.70 15.29
CA GLY A 251 7.81 3.49 16.58
C GLY A 251 8.14 4.79 17.32
N GLY A 252 7.43 5.88 17.00
CA GLY A 252 7.67 7.20 17.59
C GLY A 252 8.79 7.99 16.93
N LEU A 253 9.23 7.61 15.72
CA LEU A 253 10.29 8.29 14.95
C LEU A 253 10.00 9.78 14.73
N THR A 254 8.75 10.11 14.40
CA THR A 254 8.35 11.48 14.07
C THR A 254 7.76 12.25 15.26
N MET A 255 7.79 11.65 16.46
CA MET A 255 7.31 12.31 17.68
C MET A 255 8.30 13.38 18.13
N ALA A 256 7.86 14.63 18.16
CA ALA A 256 8.66 15.72 18.73
C ALA A 256 8.93 15.47 20.22
N ARG A 257 10.16 15.70 20.67
CA ARG A 257 10.60 15.55 22.05
C ARG A 257 11.27 16.83 22.54
N LEU A 258 11.05 17.17 23.81
CA LEU A 258 11.73 18.25 24.53
C LEU A 258 13.06 17.75 25.08
#